data_21c07fe859aa70c3099ff98ed8747a35
#
_entry.id   21c07fe859aa70c3099ff98ed8747a35
#
_cell.length_a   1.000
_cell.length_b   1.000
_cell.length_c   1.000
_cell.angle_alpha   90.00
_cell.angle_beta   90.00
_cell.angle_gamma   90.00
#
_symmetry.space_group_name_H-M   'P 1'
#
loop_
_entity.id
_entity.type
_entity.pdbx_description
1 polymer ?
#
loop_
_entity_poly.entity_id
_entity_poly.type
_entity_poly.pdbx_seq_one_letter_code
_entity_poly.pdbx_strand_id
1 'polypeptide(L)'
;MKDQSWDSSYEWKAVTLLTLGFGLVGLDRWIIAPLLPTMSRDLHLNYQDAGNIIAVLGLAWGVFAIIGGGLSDRIGRKKVLIPAMVAFSLLSGFSGMANGLVSLLLIRAVMGVSEGAFCPTSFATTNDASKPARRGLNLGIQQSTFPLFGLAFGPIVATQLLRFITWRWVFVLVAVPGLILAVLLAITIREPPSLGTTDHVQRAPMSEMLRHRNVPLAMLALFCAMAGIFTLSALVPSYLADYLKLGNTEQGLVTSAIGFGGFLGQLVLPGVSDVMGRKNVTVLSFILGAVFVYAFAQSVTLGALFATLLVGCFFCFGLLGLITGPIAAEAAPLGLISSTTGIIVGSGEIFGGGVAPIIAGRVAQSFGIQHTLTMALVALIIGVLVTAFLRETAPRRLAALGAPVPSPSRSEG
;
A
#
# COMPACT_ATOMS: atom_id res chain seq x y z
N MET A 1 6.08 2.39 41.94
CA MET A 1 6.46 2.07 40.55
C MET A 1 7.38 3.18 40.06
N LYS A 2 8.66 2.85 39.75
CA LYS A 2 9.58 3.86 39.22
C LYS A 2 9.07 4.31 37.88
N ASP A 3 8.87 5.62 37.70
CA ASP A 3 8.64 6.29 36.44
C ASP A 3 9.82 5.95 35.51
N GLN A 4 9.69 4.88 34.72
CA GLN A 4 10.67 4.61 33.68
C GLN A 4 10.46 5.68 32.61
N SER A 5 11.35 6.67 32.60
CA SER A 5 11.37 7.68 31.55
C SER A 5 11.41 6.99 30.19
N TRP A 6 10.44 7.29 29.32
CA TRP A 6 10.34 6.72 27.97
C TRP A 6 11.63 7.01 27.19
N ASP A 7 12.24 5.96 26.59
CA ASP A 7 13.44 6.12 25.76
C ASP A 7 13.09 6.73 24.39
N SER A 8 12.92 8.05 24.38
CA SER A 8 12.58 8.80 23.17
C SER A 8 13.67 8.71 22.08
N SER A 9 14.94 8.49 22.49
CA SER A 9 16.05 8.33 21.53
C SER A 9 15.91 7.02 20.76
N TYR A 10 15.57 5.94 21.45
CA TYR A 10 15.26 4.65 20.79
C TYR A 10 14.03 4.75 19.91
N GLU A 11 12.93 5.36 20.41
CA GLU A 11 11.71 5.54 19.64
C GLU A 11 11.99 6.15 18.28
N TRP A 12 12.65 7.34 18.25
CA TRP A 12 12.90 8.03 16.99
C TRP A 12 13.83 7.27 16.06
N LYS A 13 14.86 6.60 16.57
CA LYS A 13 15.77 5.76 15.77
C LYS A 13 15.00 4.58 15.15
N ALA A 14 14.25 3.85 15.95
CA ALA A 14 13.50 2.69 15.49
C ALA A 14 12.42 3.09 14.48
N VAL A 15 11.60 4.10 14.81
CA VAL A 15 10.52 4.59 13.94
C VAL A 15 11.08 5.10 12.60
N THR A 16 12.17 5.87 12.62
CA THR A 16 12.80 6.37 11.38
C THR A 16 13.27 5.21 10.50
N LEU A 17 13.99 4.24 11.05
CA LEU A 17 14.51 3.10 10.27
C LEU A 17 13.36 2.23 9.72
N LEU A 18 12.31 1.98 10.51
CA LEU A 18 11.15 1.21 10.08
C LEU A 18 10.34 1.96 9.02
N THR A 19 10.23 3.29 9.14
CA THR A 19 9.60 4.18 8.17
C THR A 19 10.34 4.15 6.83
N LEU A 20 11.67 4.29 6.85
CA LEU A 20 12.51 4.15 5.67
C LEU A 20 12.40 2.74 5.07
N GLY A 21 12.37 1.70 5.92
CA GLY A 21 12.20 0.31 5.49
C GLY A 21 10.89 0.10 4.73
N PHE A 22 9.78 0.65 5.23
CA PHE A 22 8.50 0.55 4.55
C PHE A 22 8.45 1.37 3.25
N GLY A 23 9.15 2.51 3.22
CA GLY A 23 9.37 3.28 1.99
C GLY A 23 10.14 2.47 0.93
N LEU A 24 11.18 1.71 1.35
CA LEU A 24 11.93 0.84 0.44
C LEU A 24 11.08 -0.34 -0.07
N VAL A 25 10.20 -0.92 0.74
CA VAL A 25 9.21 -1.89 0.23
C VAL A 25 8.37 -1.27 -0.90
N GLY A 26 7.92 -0.03 -0.72
CA GLY A 26 7.23 0.70 -1.78
C GLY A 26 8.08 0.88 -3.03
N LEU A 27 9.34 1.28 -2.85
CA LEU A 27 10.30 1.47 -3.95
C LEU A 27 10.55 0.16 -4.71
N ASP A 28 10.89 -0.91 -4.01
CA ASP A 28 11.19 -2.23 -4.61
C ASP A 28 9.99 -2.82 -5.35
N ARG A 29 8.80 -2.62 -4.80
CA ARG A 29 7.56 -3.08 -5.43
C ARG A 29 7.26 -2.34 -6.73
N TRP A 30 7.39 -1.00 -6.74
CA TRP A 30 6.89 -0.15 -7.82
C TRP A 30 7.95 0.35 -8.79
N ILE A 31 9.25 0.20 -8.51
CA ILE A 31 10.32 0.63 -9.42
C ILE A 31 10.24 -0.03 -10.80
N ILE A 32 9.65 -1.23 -10.89
CA ILE A 32 9.47 -1.94 -12.15
C ILE A 32 8.49 -1.22 -13.07
N ALA A 33 7.44 -0.57 -12.55
CA ALA A 33 6.39 0.03 -13.37
C ALA A 33 6.91 1.08 -14.38
N PRO A 34 7.72 2.08 -13.98
CA PRO A 34 8.32 3.02 -14.92
C PRO A 34 9.39 2.39 -15.82
N LEU A 35 9.94 1.23 -15.46
CA LEU A 35 10.91 0.50 -16.26
C LEU A 35 10.26 -0.46 -17.27
N LEU A 36 8.98 -0.84 -17.06
CA LEU A 36 8.25 -1.79 -17.92
C LEU A 36 8.30 -1.45 -19.40
N PRO A 37 8.12 -0.19 -19.86
CA PRO A 37 8.20 0.12 -21.29
C PRO A 37 9.55 -0.26 -21.91
N THR A 38 10.65 -0.06 -21.19
CA THR A 38 12.00 -0.43 -21.64
C THR A 38 12.23 -1.94 -21.54
N MET A 39 11.84 -2.55 -20.41
CA MET A 39 11.98 -3.99 -20.16
C MET A 39 11.17 -4.82 -21.16
N SER A 40 9.95 -4.36 -21.49
CA SER A 40 9.07 -5.07 -22.43
C SER A 40 9.68 -5.18 -23.82
N ARG A 41 10.41 -4.15 -24.27
CA ARG A 41 11.13 -4.20 -25.55
C ARG A 41 12.30 -5.18 -25.51
N ASP A 42 13.10 -5.16 -24.41
CA ASP A 42 14.27 -6.02 -24.24
C ASP A 42 13.93 -7.50 -24.05
N LEU A 43 12.86 -7.78 -23.30
CA LEU A 43 12.46 -9.13 -22.89
C LEU A 43 11.26 -9.67 -23.66
N HIS A 44 10.79 -8.92 -24.68
CA HIS A 44 9.61 -9.26 -25.51
C HIS A 44 8.35 -9.54 -24.69
N LEU A 45 8.12 -8.72 -23.62
CA LEU A 45 6.94 -8.85 -22.76
C LEU A 45 5.76 -8.08 -23.35
N ASN A 46 4.57 -8.64 -23.18
CA ASN A 46 3.32 -7.97 -23.54
C ASN A 46 2.62 -7.36 -22.30
N TYR A 47 1.49 -6.68 -22.48
CA TYR A 47 0.76 -6.03 -21.38
C TYR A 47 0.19 -7.04 -20.37
N GLN A 48 -0.19 -8.25 -20.83
CA GLN A 48 -0.63 -9.31 -19.93
C GLN A 48 0.51 -9.76 -19.03
N ASP A 49 1.73 -9.88 -19.58
CA ASP A 49 2.92 -10.24 -18.81
C ASP A 49 3.23 -9.17 -17.75
N ALA A 50 3.12 -7.89 -18.10
CA ALA A 50 3.27 -6.77 -17.17
C ALA A 50 2.26 -6.84 -16.01
N GLY A 51 1.00 -7.10 -16.32
CA GLY A 51 -0.04 -7.33 -15.31
C GLY A 51 0.26 -8.51 -14.40
N ASN A 52 0.70 -9.65 -14.97
CA ASN A 52 1.04 -10.86 -14.23
C ASN A 52 2.25 -10.65 -13.29
N ILE A 53 3.29 -9.93 -13.73
CA ILE A 53 4.49 -9.62 -12.94
C ILE A 53 4.14 -8.79 -11.70
N ILE A 54 3.23 -7.83 -11.82
CA ILE A 54 2.78 -7.01 -10.69
C ILE A 54 1.86 -7.81 -9.77
N ALA A 55 0.95 -8.58 -10.35
CA ALA A 55 -0.03 -9.37 -9.64
C ALA A 55 0.58 -10.46 -8.75
N VAL A 56 1.57 -11.21 -9.26
CA VAL A 56 2.15 -12.34 -8.53
C VAL A 56 2.80 -11.89 -7.22
N LEU A 57 3.45 -10.72 -7.22
CA LEU A 57 3.98 -10.11 -6.00
C LEU A 57 2.84 -9.77 -5.02
N GLY A 58 1.79 -9.09 -5.50
CA GLY A 58 0.64 -8.72 -4.68
C GLY A 58 -0.08 -9.91 -4.06
N LEU A 59 -0.27 -10.99 -4.83
CA LEU A 59 -0.88 -12.24 -4.34
C LEU A 59 -0.02 -12.88 -3.24
N ALA A 60 1.28 -13.03 -3.50
CA ALA A 60 2.21 -13.59 -2.52
C ALA A 60 2.27 -12.71 -1.26
N TRP A 61 2.35 -11.39 -1.44
CA TRP A 61 2.35 -10.42 -0.34
C TRP A 61 1.10 -10.55 0.53
N GLY A 62 -0.09 -10.59 -0.07
CA GLY A 62 -1.36 -10.70 0.66
C GLY A 62 -1.45 -11.97 1.51
N VAL A 63 -1.04 -13.11 0.96
CA VAL A 63 -1.01 -14.39 1.68
C VAL A 63 0.00 -14.36 2.83
N PHE A 64 1.22 -13.90 2.56
CA PHE A 64 2.28 -13.93 3.56
C PHE A 64 2.21 -12.80 4.59
N ALA A 65 1.47 -11.72 4.34
CA ALA A 65 1.14 -10.74 5.36
C ALA A 65 0.30 -11.35 6.51
N ILE A 66 -0.61 -12.26 6.18
CA ILE A 66 -1.42 -12.98 7.18
C ILE A 66 -0.55 -13.93 8.03
N ILE A 67 0.40 -14.61 7.39
CA ILE A 67 1.29 -15.59 8.03
C ILE A 67 2.39 -14.89 8.83
N GLY A 68 3.02 -13.87 8.25
CA GLY A 68 4.20 -13.19 8.78
C GLY A 68 3.97 -12.47 10.11
N GLY A 69 2.81 -11.86 10.28
CA GLY A 69 2.43 -11.23 11.55
C GLY A 69 2.44 -12.25 12.70
N GLY A 70 1.76 -13.39 12.53
CA GLY A 70 1.72 -14.45 13.54
C GLY A 70 3.08 -15.12 13.76
N LEU A 71 3.92 -15.20 12.72
CA LEU A 71 5.27 -15.75 12.85
C LEU A 71 6.17 -14.83 13.69
N SER A 72 6.11 -13.52 13.47
CA SER A 72 6.91 -12.55 14.21
C SER A 72 6.58 -12.47 15.69
N ASP A 73 5.32 -12.74 16.05
CA ASP A 73 4.89 -12.81 17.45
C ASP A 73 5.48 -14.03 18.18
N ARG A 74 5.75 -15.11 17.44
CA ARG A 74 6.27 -16.38 18.00
C ARG A 74 7.80 -16.43 18.07
N ILE A 75 8.48 -16.06 17.00
CA ILE A 75 9.94 -16.23 16.88
C ILE A 75 10.74 -14.96 17.14
N GLY A 76 10.09 -13.82 17.19
CA GLY A 76 10.71 -12.51 17.45
C GLY A 76 10.66 -11.55 16.26
N ARG A 77 10.56 -10.25 16.56
CA ARG A 77 10.48 -9.18 15.55
C ARG A 77 11.73 -9.15 14.65
N LYS A 78 12.93 -9.13 15.26
CA LYS A 78 14.21 -9.08 14.51
C LYS A 78 14.42 -10.26 13.59
N LYS A 79 14.03 -11.45 14.04
CA LYS A 79 14.20 -12.70 13.28
C LYS A 79 13.34 -12.76 12.02
N VAL A 80 12.31 -11.94 11.92
CA VAL A 80 11.48 -11.81 10.72
C VAL A 80 11.88 -10.59 9.90
N LEU A 81 12.02 -9.41 10.54
CA LEU A 81 12.32 -8.14 9.86
C LEU A 81 13.63 -8.18 9.06
N ILE A 82 14.71 -8.66 9.69
CA ILE A 82 16.05 -8.58 9.09
C ILE A 82 16.18 -9.52 7.90
N PRO A 83 15.87 -10.83 8.01
CA PRO A 83 15.92 -11.73 6.86
C PRO A 83 14.97 -11.31 5.74
N ALA A 84 13.78 -10.82 6.07
CA ALA A 84 12.84 -10.35 5.08
C ALA A 84 13.39 -9.14 4.29
N MET A 85 13.98 -8.15 5.00
CA MET A 85 14.59 -6.98 4.35
C MET A 85 15.78 -7.38 3.47
N VAL A 86 16.67 -8.23 3.93
CA VAL A 86 17.79 -8.74 3.14
C VAL A 86 17.26 -9.47 1.90
N ALA A 87 16.24 -10.33 2.07
CA ALA A 87 15.67 -11.11 0.98
C ALA A 87 15.07 -10.23 -0.11
N PHE A 88 14.14 -9.32 0.21
CA PHE A 88 13.54 -8.51 -0.84
C PHE A 88 14.54 -7.53 -1.48
N SER A 89 15.51 -7.00 -0.72
CA SER A 89 16.54 -6.14 -1.30
C SER A 89 17.45 -6.90 -2.28
N LEU A 90 17.88 -8.12 -1.96
CA LEU A 90 18.64 -8.96 -2.88
C LEU A 90 17.81 -9.35 -4.11
N LEU A 91 16.53 -9.70 -3.92
CA LEU A 91 15.60 -10.05 -5.00
C LEU A 91 15.33 -8.85 -5.92
N SER A 92 15.28 -7.63 -5.36
CA SER A 92 15.25 -6.40 -6.16
C SER A 92 16.46 -6.35 -7.09
N GLY A 93 17.67 -6.52 -6.57
CA GLY A 93 18.89 -6.58 -7.37
C GLY A 93 18.87 -7.71 -8.41
N PHE A 94 18.43 -8.91 -8.05
CA PHE A 94 18.29 -10.05 -8.96
C PHE A 94 17.26 -9.81 -10.08
N SER A 95 16.27 -8.92 -9.88
CA SER A 95 15.38 -8.51 -10.95
C SER A 95 16.13 -7.93 -12.16
N GLY A 96 17.29 -7.30 -11.92
CA GLY A 96 18.19 -6.82 -12.99
C GLY A 96 18.88 -7.93 -13.79
N MET A 97 18.91 -9.17 -13.26
CA MET A 97 19.51 -10.34 -13.93
C MET A 97 18.46 -11.18 -14.68
N ALA A 98 17.20 -10.77 -14.66
CA ALA A 98 16.12 -11.52 -15.30
C ALA A 98 16.30 -11.59 -16.83
N ASN A 99 16.04 -12.78 -17.39
CA ASN A 99 16.19 -13.06 -18.81
C ASN A 99 14.85 -13.28 -19.55
N GLY A 100 13.73 -13.13 -18.85
CA GLY A 100 12.40 -13.28 -19.41
C GLY A 100 11.30 -13.33 -18.34
N LEU A 101 10.07 -13.59 -18.79
CA LEU A 101 8.87 -13.59 -17.95
C LEU A 101 8.98 -14.51 -16.73
N VAL A 102 9.39 -15.77 -16.94
CA VAL A 102 9.41 -16.78 -15.88
C VAL A 102 10.34 -16.39 -14.75
N SER A 103 11.55 -15.89 -15.06
CA SER A 103 12.50 -15.43 -14.05
C SER A 103 11.96 -14.23 -13.25
N LEU A 104 11.28 -13.28 -13.92
CA LEU A 104 10.64 -12.15 -13.24
C LEU A 104 9.50 -12.61 -12.34
N LEU A 105 8.64 -13.52 -12.79
CA LEU A 105 7.54 -14.06 -11.98
C LEU A 105 8.05 -14.75 -10.71
N LEU A 106 9.09 -15.59 -10.83
CA LEU A 106 9.68 -16.28 -9.68
C LEU A 106 10.29 -15.30 -8.68
N ILE A 107 11.10 -14.35 -9.17
CA ILE A 107 11.71 -13.31 -8.30
C ILE A 107 10.61 -12.51 -7.60
N ARG A 108 9.59 -12.06 -8.31
CA ARG A 108 8.47 -11.29 -7.77
C ARG A 108 7.61 -12.08 -6.78
N ALA A 109 7.41 -13.39 -7.01
CA ALA A 109 6.70 -14.24 -6.07
C ALA A 109 7.44 -14.33 -4.73
N VAL A 110 8.74 -14.64 -4.75
CA VAL A 110 9.56 -14.73 -3.53
C VAL A 110 9.72 -13.37 -2.85
N MET A 111 9.82 -12.30 -3.63
CA MET A 111 9.84 -10.93 -3.13
C MET A 111 8.54 -10.60 -2.38
N GLY A 112 7.38 -10.96 -2.93
CA GLY A 112 6.09 -10.81 -2.27
C GLY A 112 5.99 -11.56 -0.94
N VAL A 113 6.59 -12.76 -0.84
CA VAL A 113 6.70 -13.52 0.43
C VAL A 113 7.47 -12.72 1.48
N SER A 114 8.63 -12.19 1.12
CA SER A 114 9.49 -11.45 2.05
C SER A 114 8.90 -10.10 2.46
N GLU A 115 8.37 -9.33 1.52
CA GLU A 115 7.69 -8.06 1.79
C GLU A 115 6.42 -8.26 2.63
N GLY A 116 5.63 -9.31 2.32
CA GLY A 116 4.44 -9.68 3.07
C GLY A 116 4.73 -10.03 4.52
N ALA A 117 5.87 -10.69 4.80
CA ALA A 117 6.30 -10.95 6.18
C ALA A 117 6.85 -9.69 6.87
N PHE A 118 7.57 -8.84 6.14
CA PHE A 118 8.17 -7.60 6.67
C PHE A 118 7.11 -6.60 7.14
N CYS A 119 6.08 -6.35 6.33
CA CYS A 119 5.15 -5.24 6.56
C CYS A 119 4.41 -5.31 7.91
N PRO A 120 3.66 -6.38 8.26
CA PRO A 120 2.96 -6.46 9.54
C PRO A 120 3.93 -6.49 10.72
N THR A 121 5.09 -7.12 10.57
CA THR A 121 6.15 -7.14 11.59
C THR A 121 6.71 -5.74 11.83
N SER A 122 6.93 -4.97 10.78
CA SER A 122 7.39 -3.59 10.83
C SER A 122 6.38 -2.67 11.55
N PHE A 123 5.09 -2.80 11.25
CA PHE A 123 4.04 -2.04 11.92
C PHE A 123 3.93 -2.37 13.41
N ALA A 124 3.99 -3.66 13.74
CA ALA A 124 4.00 -4.10 15.13
C ALA A 124 5.24 -3.56 15.88
N THR A 125 6.42 -3.62 15.27
CA THR A 125 7.65 -3.09 15.86
C THR A 125 7.59 -1.56 16.05
N THR A 126 7.02 -0.83 15.09
CA THR A 126 6.79 0.61 15.21
C THR A 126 5.84 0.93 16.38
N ASN A 127 4.77 0.15 16.51
CA ASN A 127 3.83 0.28 17.63
C ASN A 127 4.50 0.01 18.98
N ASP A 128 5.32 -1.05 19.07
CA ASP A 128 6.06 -1.42 20.28
C ASP A 128 7.11 -0.35 20.66
N ALA A 129 7.79 0.24 19.67
CA ALA A 129 8.80 1.29 19.87
C ALA A 129 8.19 2.66 20.17
N SER A 130 6.90 2.89 19.91
CA SER A 130 6.26 4.20 19.99
C SER A 130 5.59 4.44 21.34
N LYS A 131 5.77 5.66 21.87
CA LYS A 131 4.99 6.14 23.02
C LYS A 131 3.49 6.05 22.71
N PRO A 132 2.64 5.54 23.65
CA PRO A 132 1.21 5.32 23.38
C PRO A 132 0.49 6.50 22.70
N ALA A 133 0.80 7.74 23.13
CA ALA A 133 0.19 8.94 22.57
C ALA A 133 0.62 9.25 21.11
N ARG A 134 1.70 8.63 20.61
CA ARG A 134 2.25 8.89 19.26
C ARG A 134 2.14 7.68 18.30
N ARG A 135 1.63 6.55 18.77
CA ARG A 135 1.52 5.33 17.96
C ARG A 135 0.81 5.55 16.62
N GLY A 136 -0.36 6.20 16.66
CA GLY A 136 -1.13 6.48 15.45
C GLY A 136 -0.37 7.40 14.47
N LEU A 137 0.30 8.43 14.98
CA LEU A 137 1.11 9.34 14.16
C LEU A 137 2.28 8.60 13.50
N ASN A 138 3.04 7.84 14.29
CA ASN A 138 4.22 7.13 13.80
C ASN A 138 3.85 6.06 12.75
N LEU A 139 2.75 5.33 12.95
CA LEU A 139 2.22 4.39 11.96
C LEU A 139 1.71 5.10 10.70
N GLY A 140 1.05 6.24 10.84
CA GLY A 140 0.58 7.05 9.72
C GLY A 140 1.74 7.57 8.86
N ILE A 141 2.79 8.09 9.49
CA ILE A 141 4.01 8.53 8.81
C ILE A 141 4.67 7.33 8.10
N GLN A 142 4.80 6.19 8.78
CA GLN A 142 5.38 4.99 8.19
C GLN A 142 4.61 4.54 6.95
N GLN A 143 3.29 4.46 7.01
CA GLN A 143 2.48 4.02 5.88
C GLN A 143 2.54 4.99 4.68
N SER A 144 2.59 6.29 4.93
CA SER A 144 2.65 7.30 3.87
C SER A 144 3.95 7.27 3.07
N THR A 145 5.05 6.72 3.60
CA THR A 145 6.31 6.60 2.86
C THR A 145 6.26 5.58 1.72
N PHE A 146 5.35 4.62 1.75
CA PHE A 146 5.18 3.64 0.69
C PHE A 146 4.86 4.30 -0.67
N PRO A 147 3.79 5.10 -0.83
CA PRO A 147 3.56 5.81 -2.08
C PRO A 147 4.62 6.87 -2.37
N LEU A 148 5.17 7.53 -1.34
CA LEU A 148 6.18 8.56 -1.53
C LEU A 148 7.46 8.02 -2.17
N PHE A 149 8.00 6.91 -1.68
CA PHE A 149 9.23 6.34 -2.23
C PHE A 149 8.94 5.52 -3.50
N GLY A 150 7.90 4.68 -3.47
CA GLY A 150 7.62 3.78 -4.58
C GLY A 150 7.04 4.47 -5.81
N LEU A 151 6.10 5.37 -5.62
CA LEU A 151 5.30 5.93 -6.70
C LEU A 151 5.57 7.42 -6.97
N ALA A 152 6.24 8.15 -6.04
CA ALA A 152 6.66 9.51 -6.30
C ALA A 152 8.14 9.57 -6.71
N PHE A 153 9.06 9.25 -5.80
CA PHE A 153 10.49 9.31 -6.11
C PHE A 153 10.94 8.18 -7.04
N GLY A 154 10.38 6.97 -6.92
CA GLY A 154 10.72 5.81 -7.73
C GLY A 154 10.70 6.08 -9.24
N PRO A 155 9.58 6.55 -9.82
CA PRO A 155 9.50 6.86 -11.24
C PRO A 155 10.49 7.93 -11.70
N ILE A 156 10.69 9.00 -10.91
CA ILE A 156 11.64 10.05 -11.23
C ILE A 156 13.07 9.46 -11.27
N VAL A 157 13.47 8.76 -10.20
CA VAL A 157 14.81 8.18 -10.09
C VAL A 157 15.03 7.15 -11.19
N ALA A 158 14.09 6.23 -11.42
CA ALA A 158 14.21 5.20 -12.44
C ALA A 158 14.40 5.79 -13.84
N THR A 159 13.55 6.74 -14.22
CA THR A 159 13.58 7.33 -15.57
C THR A 159 14.79 8.24 -15.79
N GLN A 160 15.29 8.92 -14.75
CA GLN A 160 16.54 9.68 -14.85
C GLN A 160 17.75 8.75 -14.94
N LEU A 161 17.81 7.67 -14.16
CA LEU A 161 18.89 6.69 -14.25
C LEU A 161 18.95 6.00 -15.61
N LEU A 162 17.80 5.73 -16.26
CA LEU A 162 17.76 5.17 -17.62
C LEU A 162 18.48 6.03 -18.68
N ARG A 163 18.78 7.28 -18.39
CA ARG A 163 19.58 8.14 -19.29
C ARG A 163 21.07 7.79 -19.30
N PHE A 164 21.56 7.14 -18.24
CA PHE A 164 22.98 6.86 -18.02
C PHE A 164 23.29 5.37 -17.94
N ILE A 165 22.34 4.56 -17.47
CA ILE A 165 22.52 3.14 -17.23
C ILE A 165 21.32 2.33 -17.75
N THR A 166 21.50 1.02 -17.96
CA THR A 166 20.41 0.13 -18.34
C THR A 166 19.46 -0.13 -17.17
N TRP A 167 18.23 -0.54 -17.46
CA TRP A 167 17.23 -0.91 -16.46
C TRP A 167 17.72 -1.99 -15.48
N ARG A 168 18.65 -2.85 -15.92
CA ARG A 168 19.27 -3.89 -15.09
C ARG A 168 20.03 -3.29 -13.91
N TRP A 169 20.85 -2.27 -14.16
CA TRP A 169 21.62 -1.58 -13.13
C TRP A 169 20.78 -0.72 -12.21
N VAL A 170 19.61 -0.24 -12.67
CA VAL A 170 18.65 0.47 -11.80
C VAL A 170 18.22 -0.43 -10.65
N PHE A 171 17.86 -1.70 -10.91
CA PHE A 171 17.50 -2.66 -9.88
C PHE A 171 18.65 -2.95 -8.89
N VAL A 172 19.89 -3.08 -9.40
CA VAL A 172 21.06 -3.30 -8.55
C VAL A 172 21.29 -2.10 -7.61
N LEU A 173 21.16 -0.87 -8.11
CA LEU A 173 21.32 0.34 -7.30
C LEU A 173 20.25 0.47 -6.22
N VAL A 174 19.01 0.11 -6.55
CA VAL A 174 17.89 0.17 -5.60
C VAL A 174 18.03 -0.87 -4.45
N ALA A 175 18.70 -1.99 -4.69
CA ALA A 175 18.99 -2.98 -3.66
C ALA A 175 19.92 -2.47 -2.55
N VAL A 176 20.85 -1.59 -2.87
CA VAL A 176 21.90 -1.14 -1.94
C VAL A 176 21.35 -0.46 -0.68
N PRO A 177 20.44 0.54 -0.77
CA PRO A 177 19.85 1.16 0.41
C PRO A 177 19.16 0.16 1.35
N GLY A 178 18.50 -0.85 0.79
CA GLY A 178 17.82 -1.88 1.58
C GLY A 178 18.78 -2.75 2.37
N LEU A 179 19.91 -3.15 1.79
CA LEU A 179 20.94 -3.91 2.49
C LEU A 179 21.60 -3.08 3.61
N ILE A 180 21.88 -1.81 3.36
CA ILE A 180 22.39 -0.89 4.39
C ILE A 180 21.39 -0.78 5.54
N LEU A 181 20.11 -0.61 5.21
CA LEU A 181 19.06 -0.47 6.21
C LEU A 181 18.84 -1.76 7.01
N ALA A 182 19.02 -2.93 6.39
CA ALA A 182 18.97 -4.22 7.09
C ALA A 182 20.02 -4.30 8.20
N VAL A 183 21.25 -3.84 7.93
CA VAL A 183 22.32 -3.76 8.94
C VAL A 183 21.95 -2.77 10.05
N LEU A 184 21.44 -1.58 9.70
CA LEU A 184 21.04 -0.58 10.69
C LEU A 184 19.88 -1.07 11.58
N LEU A 185 18.90 -1.79 11.01
CA LEU A 185 17.84 -2.44 11.78
C LEU A 185 18.39 -3.52 12.71
N ALA A 186 19.34 -4.32 12.23
CA ALA A 186 19.95 -5.40 13.02
C ALA A 186 20.65 -4.90 14.29
N ILE A 187 21.30 -3.72 14.22
CA ILE A 187 21.99 -3.12 15.37
C ILE A 187 21.09 -2.26 16.25
N THR A 188 19.99 -1.72 15.70
CA THR A 188 19.15 -0.74 16.40
C THR A 188 17.93 -1.36 17.08
N ILE A 189 17.20 -2.24 16.37
CA ILE A 189 15.92 -2.78 16.87
C ILE A 189 16.15 -3.66 18.09
N ARG A 190 15.32 -3.45 19.12
CA ARG A 190 15.29 -4.28 20.35
C ARG A 190 14.10 -5.23 20.29
N GLU A 191 14.28 -6.45 20.78
CA GLU A 191 13.14 -7.36 20.95
C GLU A 191 12.28 -6.91 22.14
N PRO A 192 10.95 -6.90 22.00
CA PRO A 192 10.07 -6.56 23.11
C PRO A 192 10.17 -7.61 24.24
N PRO A 193 10.13 -7.20 25.51
CA PRO A 193 10.22 -8.11 26.66
C PRO A 193 9.07 -9.14 26.74
N SER A 194 7.97 -8.88 26.07
CA SER A 194 6.73 -9.68 26.09
C SER A 194 6.73 -10.84 25.09
N LEU A 195 7.86 -11.17 24.46
CA LEU A 195 7.97 -12.32 23.57
C LEU A 195 7.69 -13.62 24.35
N GLY A 196 6.63 -14.33 23.95
CA GLY A 196 6.24 -15.61 24.57
C GLY A 196 5.13 -15.53 25.62
N THR A 197 4.69 -14.33 26.00
CA THR A 197 3.54 -14.12 26.90
C THR A 197 2.24 -13.72 26.15
N THR A 198 2.14 -14.08 24.89
CA THR A 198 0.86 -13.90 24.20
C THR A 198 -0.13 -14.88 24.83
N ASP A 199 -0.94 -14.37 25.76
CA ASP A 199 -2.28 -14.92 25.99
C ASP A 199 -2.87 -15.19 24.60
N HIS A 200 -3.36 -16.42 24.42
CA HIS A 200 -4.03 -16.83 23.20
C HIS A 200 -5.12 -15.81 22.89
N VAL A 201 -4.84 -14.81 22.06
CA VAL A 201 -5.88 -13.97 21.48
C VAL A 201 -6.80 -14.98 20.79
N GLN A 202 -7.92 -15.26 21.42
CA GLN A 202 -8.94 -16.13 20.83
C GLN A 202 -9.25 -15.55 19.47
N ARG A 203 -8.81 -16.26 18.41
CA ARG A 203 -9.16 -15.90 17.05
C ARG A 203 -10.65 -16.17 16.92
N ALA A 204 -11.46 -15.13 17.07
CA ALA A 204 -12.86 -15.28 16.74
C ALA A 204 -13.00 -15.74 15.29
N PRO A 205 -13.97 -16.59 15.00
CA PRO A 205 -14.17 -17.11 13.66
C PRO A 205 -14.46 -15.94 12.69
N MET A 206 -13.93 -16.00 11.49
CA MET A 206 -14.15 -15.00 10.43
C MET A 206 -15.63 -14.69 10.23
N SER A 207 -16.51 -15.67 10.44
CA SER A 207 -17.96 -15.53 10.34
C SER A 207 -18.55 -14.49 11.31
N GLU A 208 -17.97 -14.30 12.48
CA GLU A 208 -18.42 -13.31 13.44
C GLU A 208 -18.13 -11.88 12.95
N MET A 209 -16.92 -11.65 12.42
CA MET A 209 -16.54 -10.36 11.87
C MET A 209 -17.38 -9.97 10.66
N LEU A 210 -17.69 -10.92 9.77
CA LEU A 210 -18.49 -10.68 8.57
C LEU A 210 -19.99 -10.36 8.88
N ARG A 211 -20.48 -10.66 10.08
CA ARG A 211 -21.83 -10.26 10.51
C ARG A 211 -21.96 -8.75 10.76
N HIS A 212 -20.85 -8.07 11.04
CA HIS A 212 -20.85 -6.62 11.22
C HIS A 212 -20.92 -5.93 9.86
N ARG A 213 -22.05 -5.30 9.55
CA ARG A 213 -22.38 -4.73 8.23
C ARG A 213 -21.27 -3.92 7.57
N ASN A 214 -20.52 -3.11 8.32
CA ASN A 214 -19.47 -2.28 7.76
C ASN A 214 -18.23 -3.09 7.36
N VAL A 215 -18.01 -4.29 7.89
CA VAL A 215 -16.84 -5.12 7.56
C VAL A 215 -16.86 -5.59 6.10
N PRO A 216 -17.88 -6.33 5.62
CA PRO A 216 -17.93 -6.74 4.21
C PRO A 216 -18.01 -5.55 3.25
N LEU A 217 -18.67 -4.44 3.65
CA LEU A 217 -18.69 -3.22 2.83
C LEU A 217 -17.31 -2.56 2.74
N ALA A 218 -16.53 -2.55 3.83
CA ALA A 218 -15.16 -2.06 3.83
C ALA A 218 -14.22 -2.95 2.98
N MET A 219 -14.40 -4.29 3.02
CA MET A 219 -13.67 -5.22 2.17
C MET A 219 -13.92 -4.94 0.68
N LEU A 220 -15.18 -4.79 0.28
CA LEU A 220 -15.55 -4.47 -1.10
C LEU A 220 -15.09 -3.06 -1.51
N ALA A 221 -15.21 -2.08 -0.63
CA ALA A 221 -14.74 -0.72 -0.87
C ALA A 221 -13.21 -0.70 -1.05
N LEU A 222 -12.47 -1.42 -0.21
CA LEU A 222 -11.01 -1.52 -0.33
C LEU A 222 -10.62 -2.24 -1.62
N PHE A 223 -11.30 -3.32 -1.99
CA PHE A 223 -11.11 -3.97 -3.28
C PHE A 223 -11.27 -2.97 -4.44
N CYS A 224 -12.37 -2.20 -4.46
CA CYS A 224 -12.60 -1.20 -5.51
C CYS A 224 -11.51 -0.11 -5.55
N ALA A 225 -11.11 0.41 -4.39
CA ALA A 225 -10.06 1.41 -4.30
C ALA A 225 -8.71 0.87 -4.78
N MET A 226 -8.31 -0.32 -4.31
CA MET A 226 -7.05 -0.95 -4.69
C MET A 226 -7.04 -1.39 -6.16
N ALA A 227 -8.15 -1.89 -6.69
CA ALA A 227 -8.26 -2.22 -8.11
C ALA A 227 -7.99 -0.99 -8.99
N GLY A 228 -8.55 0.17 -8.66
CA GLY A 228 -8.26 1.44 -9.33
C GLY A 228 -6.80 1.84 -9.20
N ILE A 229 -6.29 1.90 -7.97
CA ILE A 229 -4.92 2.34 -7.65
C ILE A 229 -3.88 1.44 -8.34
N PHE A 230 -4.00 0.13 -8.20
CA PHE A 230 -3.00 -0.80 -8.74
C PHE A 230 -3.04 -0.85 -10.27
N THR A 231 -4.21 -0.73 -10.88
CA THR A 231 -4.33 -0.59 -12.34
C THR A 231 -3.61 0.68 -12.82
N LEU A 232 -3.85 1.82 -12.18
CA LEU A 232 -3.17 3.08 -12.52
C LEU A 232 -1.65 2.98 -12.28
N SER A 233 -1.23 2.52 -11.11
CA SER A 233 0.20 2.43 -10.76
C SER A 233 0.97 1.47 -11.66
N ALA A 234 0.32 0.38 -12.11
CA ALA A 234 0.93 -0.62 -12.96
C ALA A 234 1.07 -0.18 -14.43
N LEU A 235 0.03 0.43 -14.99
CA LEU A 235 -0.10 0.59 -16.43
C LEU A 235 -0.04 2.04 -16.92
N VAL A 236 -0.20 3.05 -16.04
CA VAL A 236 -0.01 4.46 -16.43
C VAL A 236 1.37 4.72 -17.03
N PRO A 237 2.50 4.20 -16.50
CA PRO A 237 3.80 4.41 -17.14
C PRO A 237 3.82 3.91 -18.60
N SER A 238 3.27 2.73 -18.87
CA SER A 238 3.17 2.20 -20.23
C SER A 238 2.16 2.98 -21.08
N TYR A 239 1.04 3.44 -20.51
CA TYR A 239 0.09 4.31 -21.20
C TYR A 239 0.75 5.63 -21.66
N LEU A 240 1.55 6.25 -20.79
CA LEU A 240 2.27 7.49 -21.13
C LEU A 240 3.34 7.25 -22.22
N ALA A 241 4.08 6.14 -22.12
CA ALA A 241 5.16 5.83 -23.07
C ALA A 241 4.63 5.31 -24.41
N ASP A 242 3.69 4.36 -24.39
CA ASP A 242 3.28 3.62 -25.59
C ASP A 242 2.08 4.26 -26.31
N TYR A 243 1.14 4.87 -25.58
CA TYR A 243 -0.04 5.51 -26.16
C TYR A 243 0.16 7.02 -26.40
N LEU A 244 0.61 7.77 -25.36
CA LEU A 244 0.86 9.21 -25.49
C LEU A 244 2.25 9.54 -26.05
N LYS A 245 3.14 8.54 -26.21
CA LYS A 245 4.49 8.69 -26.78
C LYS A 245 5.38 9.69 -26.03
N LEU A 246 5.21 9.81 -24.72
CA LEU A 246 6.05 10.67 -23.89
C LEU A 246 7.45 10.10 -23.73
N GLY A 247 8.44 10.98 -23.65
CA GLY A 247 9.82 10.61 -23.32
C GLY A 247 9.97 10.12 -21.88
N ASN A 248 11.04 9.38 -21.58
CA ASN A 248 11.28 8.79 -20.26
C ASN A 248 11.18 9.81 -19.12
N THR A 249 11.73 11.01 -19.29
CA THR A 249 11.69 12.06 -18.25
C THR A 249 10.27 12.55 -17.98
N GLU A 250 9.49 12.81 -19.02
CA GLU A 250 8.10 13.26 -18.91
C GLU A 250 7.21 12.16 -18.32
N GLN A 251 7.40 10.91 -18.77
CA GLN A 251 6.76 9.73 -18.22
C GLN A 251 7.01 9.61 -16.72
N GLY A 252 8.26 9.70 -16.28
CA GLY A 252 8.64 9.63 -14.87
C GLY A 252 8.02 10.75 -14.04
N LEU A 253 8.03 11.98 -14.58
CA LEU A 253 7.43 13.14 -13.92
C LEU A 253 5.91 12.95 -13.75
N VAL A 254 5.18 12.60 -14.81
CA VAL A 254 3.71 12.40 -14.71
C VAL A 254 3.40 11.22 -13.79
N THR A 255 4.12 10.11 -13.90
CA THR A 255 3.91 8.94 -13.03
C THR A 255 4.11 9.27 -11.56
N SER A 256 5.06 10.17 -11.23
CA SER A 256 5.33 10.57 -9.85
C SER A 256 4.13 11.24 -9.16
N ALA A 257 3.21 11.81 -9.94
CA ALA A 257 1.96 12.39 -9.42
C ALA A 257 1.12 11.36 -8.64
N ILE A 258 1.20 10.07 -9.01
CA ILE A 258 0.54 8.97 -8.28
C ILE A 258 1.02 8.93 -6.83
N GLY A 259 2.33 8.97 -6.65
CA GLY A 259 2.94 8.87 -5.32
C GLY A 259 2.79 10.12 -4.47
N PHE A 260 2.97 11.32 -5.06
CA PHE A 260 2.77 12.57 -4.33
C PHE A 260 1.31 12.75 -3.91
N GLY A 261 0.36 12.48 -4.81
CA GLY A 261 -1.05 12.46 -4.48
C GLY A 261 -1.35 11.43 -3.39
N GLY A 262 -0.81 10.21 -3.55
CA GLY A 262 -0.97 9.12 -2.58
C GLY A 262 -0.46 9.46 -1.19
N PHE A 263 0.74 10.02 -1.09
CA PHE A 263 1.31 10.48 0.18
C PHE A 263 0.41 11.50 0.89
N LEU A 264 0.02 12.55 0.17
CA LEU A 264 -0.83 13.60 0.72
C LEU A 264 -2.21 13.08 1.11
N GLY A 265 -2.83 12.24 0.26
CA GLY A 265 -4.15 11.67 0.49
C GLY A 265 -4.22 10.81 1.75
N GLN A 266 -3.23 9.93 1.95
CA GLN A 266 -3.16 9.08 3.14
C GLN A 266 -2.94 9.87 4.44
N LEU A 267 -2.26 11.00 4.38
CA LEU A 267 -2.07 11.86 5.56
C LEU A 267 -3.29 12.71 5.89
N VAL A 268 -3.96 13.26 4.87
CA VAL A 268 -4.98 14.30 5.06
C VAL A 268 -6.38 13.71 5.25
N LEU A 269 -6.79 12.76 4.40
CA LEU A 269 -8.20 12.34 4.36
C LEU A 269 -8.69 11.63 5.63
N PRO A 270 -7.90 10.80 6.34
CA PRO A 270 -8.33 10.26 7.62
C PRO A 270 -8.68 11.36 8.64
N GLY A 271 -7.86 12.41 8.74
CA GLY A 271 -8.12 13.55 9.63
C GLY A 271 -9.36 14.37 9.23
N VAL A 272 -9.55 14.62 7.93
CA VAL A 272 -10.76 15.30 7.42
C VAL A 272 -12.02 14.51 7.75
N SER A 273 -11.95 13.21 7.69
CA SER A 273 -13.09 12.32 7.98
C SER A 273 -13.52 12.30 9.45
N ASP A 274 -12.64 12.71 10.37
CA ASP A 274 -13.01 12.86 11.78
C ASP A 274 -14.06 13.96 11.99
N VAL A 275 -14.06 14.97 11.11
CA VAL A 275 -14.96 16.13 11.19
C VAL A 275 -16.16 15.97 10.26
N MET A 276 -15.93 15.61 9.00
CA MET A 276 -16.98 15.51 7.97
C MET A 276 -17.77 14.20 8.02
N GLY A 277 -17.24 13.20 8.72
CA GLY A 277 -17.81 11.85 8.82
C GLY A 277 -17.10 10.86 7.87
N ARG A 278 -16.92 9.61 8.35
CA ARG A 278 -16.25 8.53 7.59
C ARG A 278 -16.94 8.23 6.28
N LYS A 279 -18.26 8.00 6.34
CA LYS A 279 -19.06 7.71 5.15
C LYS A 279 -18.98 8.80 4.10
N ASN A 280 -19.20 10.06 4.50
CA ASN A 280 -19.26 11.18 3.57
C ASN A 280 -17.93 11.37 2.84
N VAL A 281 -16.80 11.36 3.59
CA VAL A 281 -15.48 11.52 2.99
C VAL A 281 -15.13 10.33 2.09
N THR A 282 -15.50 9.10 2.47
CA THR A 282 -15.27 7.92 1.63
C THR A 282 -16.02 8.00 0.31
N VAL A 283 -17.33 8.30 0.34
CA VAL A 283 -18.15 8.46 -0.88
C VAL A 283 -17.61 9.60 -1.76
N LEU A 284 -17.34 10.76 -1.15
CA LEU A 284 -16.78 11.91 -1.88
C LEU A 284 -15.44 11.60 -2.53
N SER A 285 -14.57 10.85 -1.81
CA SER A 285 -13.26 10.45 -2.34
C SER A 285 -13.38 9.50 -3.53
N PHE A 286 -14.31 8.56 -3.53
CA PHE A 286 -14.58 7.73 -4.70
C PHE A 286 -15.09 8.55 -5.89
N ILE A 287 -16.01 9.49 -5.66
CA ILE A 287 -16.56 10.38 -6.71
C ILE A 287 -15.44 11.25 -7.29
N LEU A 288 -14.69 11.96 -6.45
CA LEU A 288 -13.64 12.86 -6.91
C LEU A 288 -12.46 12.08 -7.52
N GLY A 289 -12.12 10.91 -6.98
CA GLY A 289 -11.15 10.00 -7.60
C GLY A 289 -11.58 9.62 -9.03
N ALA A 290 -12.84 9.22 -9.23
CA ALA A 290 -13.36 8.88 -10.55
C ALA A 290 -13.36 10.10 -11.49
N VAL A 291 -13.82 11.28 -11.03
CA VAL A 291 -13.83 12.53 -11.84
C VAL A 291 -12.41 12.87 -12.31
N PHE A 292 -11.42 12.83 -11.43
CA PHE A 292 -10.06 13.20 -11.80
C PHE A 292 -9.34 12.12 -12.61
N VAL A 293 -9.63 10.84 -12.43
CA VAL A 293 -9.15 9.77 -13.33
C VAL A 293 -9.77 9.92 -14.72
N TYR A 294 -11.05 10.28 -14.81
CA TYR A 294 -11.66 10.62 -16.10
C TYR A 294 -11.02 11.86 -16.74
N ALA A 295 -10.81 12.93 -15.96
CA ALA A 295 -10.12 14.13 -16.44
C ALA A 295 -8.68 13.83 -16.91
N PHE A 296 -7.96 12.92 -16.23
CA PHE A 296 -6.65 12.42 -16.66
C PHE A 296 -6.73 11.76 -18.04
N ALA A 297 -7.73 10.90 -18.26
CA ALA A 297 -7.93 10.22 -19.54
C ALA A 297 -8.23 11.17 -20.71
N GLN A 298 -8.74 12.39 -20.44
CA GLN A 298 -8.99 13.43 -21.44
C GLN A 298 -7.83 14.43 -21.57
N SER A 299 -6.83 14.34 -20.71
CA SER A 299 -5.70 15.29 -20.68
C SER A 299 -4.66 14.94 -21.73
N VAL A 300 -4.09 15.98 -22.37
CA VAL A 300 -3.04 15.84 -23.39
C VAL A 300 -1.77 16.66 -23.07
N THR A 301 -1.89 17.68 -22.21
CA THR A 301 -0.72 18.50 -21.83
C THR A 301 -0.05 17.94 -20.59
N LEU A 302 1.27 18.06 -20.50
CA LEU A 302 2.06 17.53 -19.39
C LEU A 302 1.56 18.03 -18.03
N GLY A 303 1.25 19.32 -17.90
CA GLY A 303 0.73 19.91 -16.68
C GLY A 303 -0.64 19.38 -16.29
N ALA A 304 -1.56 19.22 -17.25
CA ALA A 304 -2.89 18.66 -16.99
C ALA A 304 -2.81 17.18 -16.60
N LEU A 305 -1.98 16.39 -17.28
CA LEU A 305 -1.74 15.00 -16.93
C LEU A 305 -1.22 14.87 -15.50
N PHE A 306 -0.21 15.65 -15.12
CA PHE A 306 0.33 15.64 -13.77
C PHE A 306 -0.70 16.04 -12.72
N ALA A 307 -1.39 17.18 -12.93
CA ALA A 307 -2.34 17.74 -11.96
C ALA A 307 -3.56 16.83 -11.75
N THR A 308 -4.16 16.35 -12.85
CA THR A 308 -5.34 15.47 -12.76
C THR A 308 -5.01 14.12 -12.12
N LEU A 309 -3.85 13.54 -12.44
CA LEU A 309 -3.39 12.29 -11.85
C LEU A 309 -3.06 12.47 -10.35
N LEU A 310 -2.41 13.58 -9.99
CA LEU A 310 -2.09 13.90 -8.59
C LEU A 310 -3.36 13.99 -7.74
N VAL A 311 -4.35 14.77 -8.20
CA VAL A 311 -5.59 14.95 -7.44
C VAL A 311 -6.42 13.66 -7.43
N GLY A 312 -6.50 12.94 -8.55
CA GLY A 312 -7.16 11.64 -8.60
C GLY A 312 -6.55 10.65 -7.60
N CYS A 313 -5.22 10.54 -7.57
CA CYS A 313 -4.51 9.65 -6.65
C CYS A 313 -4.54 10.13 -5.20
N PHE A 314 -4.63 11.43 -4.94
CA PHE A 314 -4.88 11.96 -3.60
C PHE A 314 -6.15 11.35 -3.00
N PHE A 315 -7.25 11.34 -3.74
CA PHE A 315 -8.49 10.73 -3.27
C PHE A 315 -8.40 9.20 -3.22
N CYS A 316 -7.87 8.56 -4.24
CA CYS A 316 -7.77 7.10 -4.30
C CYS A 316 -6.92 6.52 -3.15
N PHE A 317 -5.72 7.04 -2.90
CA PHE A 317 -4.88 6.56 -1.79
C PHE A 317 -5.39 7.00 -0.43
N GLY A 318 -6.06 8.15 -0.35
CA GLY A 318 -6.73 8.56 0.87
C GLY A 318 -7.82 7.58 1.31
N LEU A 319 -8.50 6.92 0.34
CA LEU A 319 -9.42 5.81 0.61
C LEU A 319 -8.70 4.63 1.30
N LEU A 320 -7.45 4.31 0.90
CA LEU A 320 -6.68 3.28 1.58
C LEU A 320 -6.52 3.64 3.06
N GLY A 321 -5.98 4.82 3.35
CA GLY A 321 -5.77 5.28 4.73
C GLY A 321 -7.06 5.30 5.55
N LEU A 322 -8.19 5.71 4.95
CA LEU A 322 -9.50 5.74 5.59
C LEU A 322 -10.04 4.35 5.90
N ILE A 323 -10.02 3.46 4.91
CA ILE A 323 -10.67 2.15 5.01
C ILE A 323 -9.83 1.20 5.88
N THR A 324 -8.50 1.22 5.74
CA THR A 324 -7.59 0.33 6.52
C THR A 324 -7.32 0.84 7.93
N GLY A 325 -7.54 2.13 8.17
CA GLY A 325 -7.37 2.77 9.48
C GLY A 325 -8.68 2.89 10.25
N PRO A 326 -9.26 4.09 10.31
CA PRO A 326 -10.39 4.35 11.19
C PRO A 326 -11.65 3.51 10.87
N ILE A 327 -12.00 3.30 9.60
CA ILE A 327 -13.20 2.53 9.24
C ILE A 327 -13.06 1.07 9.69
N ALA A 328 -11.88 0.44 9.45
CA ALA A 328 -11.64 -0.93 9.89
C ALA A 328 -11.68 -1.06 11.42
N ALA A 329 -11.07 -0.11 12.13
CA ALA A 329 -11.04 -0.12 13.60
C ALA A 329 -12.43 0.09 14.22
N GLU A 330 -13.21 1.03 13.66
CA GLU A 330 -14.55 1.37 14.14
C GLU A 330 -15.62 0.33 13.72
N ALA A 331 -15.40 -0.44 12.65
CA ALA A 331 -16.25 -1.52 12.20
C ALA A 331 -16.01 -2.84 12.96
N ALA A 332 -14.88 -2.95 13.65
CA ALA A 332 -14.47 -4.18 14.30
C ALA A 332 -15.33 -4.49 15.54
N PRO A 333 -15.68 -5.76 15.79
CA PRO A 333 -16.17 -6.20 17.08
C PRO A 333 -15.15 -5.93 18.18
N LEU A 334 -15.62 -5.81 19.42
CA LEU A 334 -14.78 -5.60 20.60
C LEU A 334 -13.69 -6.69 20.70
N GLY A 335 -12.44 -6.26 20.88
CA GLY A 335 -11.29 -7.15 20.98
C GLY A 335 -10.77 -7.74 19.64
N LEU A 336 -11.40 -7.45 18.49
CA LEU A 336 -11.09 -8.05 17.19
C LEU A 336 -10.56 -7.05 16.15
N ILE A 337 -10.10 -5.88 16.58
CA ILE A 337 -9.66 -4.80 15.68
C ILE A 337 -8.56 -5.31 14.71
N SER A 338 -7.52 -5.96 15.24
CA SER A 338 -6.41 -6.45 14.41
C SER A 338 -6.85 -7.51 13.40
N SER A 339 -7.72 -8.44 13.81
CA SER A 339 -8.25 -9.48 12.92
C SER A 339 -9.14 -8.91 11.84
N THR A 340 -10.01 -7.95 12.20
CA THR A 340 -10.92 -7.28 11.25
C THR A 340 -10.13 -6.45 10.24
N THR A 341 -9.14 -5.67 10.69
CA THR A 341 -8.25 -4.92 9.81
C THR A 341 -7.48 -5.87 8.89
N GLY A 342 -6.97 -6.97 9.42
CA GLY A 342 -6.25 -7.98 8.63
C GLY A 342 -7.08 -8.60 7.50
N ILE A 343 -8.36 -8.91 7.76
CA ILE A 343 -9.27 -9.45 6.74
C ILE A 343 -9.59 -8.40 5.68
N ILE A 344 -9.88 -7.16 6.09
CA ILE A 344 -10.16 -6.07 5.16
C ILE A 344 -8.95 -5.82 4.25
N VAL A 345 -7.76 -5.66 4.83
CA VAL A 345 -6.51 -5.43 4.09
C VAL A 345 -6.17 -6.62 3.19
N GLY A 346 -6.23 -7.85 3.73
CA GLY A 346 -5.93 -9.06 2.97
C GLY A 346 -6.85 -9.25 1.76
N SER A 347 -8.15 -8.97 1.90
CA SER A 347 -9.08 -9.02 0.78
C SER A 347 -8.74 -7.96 -0.29
N GLY A 348 -8.41 -6.73 0.12
CA GLY A 348 -7.99 -5.67 -0.78
C GLY A 348 -6.72 -6.02 -1.56
N GLU A 349 -5.71 -6.55 -0.90
CA GLU A 349 -4.43 -6.94 -1.53
C GLU A 349 -4.60 -8.13 -2.48
N ILE A 350 -5.29 -9.19 -2.09
CA ILE A 350 -5.47 -10.37 -2.94
C ILE A 350 -6.26 -10.01 -4.20
N PHE A 351 -7.40 -9.35 -4.05
CA PHE A 351 -8.29 -9.07 -5.18
C PHE A 351 -7.90 -7.78 -5.92
N GLY A 352 -7.63 -6.69 -5.19
CA GLY A 352 -7.27 -5.40 -5.78
C GLY A 352 -5.81 -5.33 -6.21
N GLY A 353 -4.89 -5.80 -5.36
CA GLY A 353 -3.45 -5.80 -5.63
C GLY A 353 -2.97 -6.95 -6.50
N GLY A 354 -3.67 -8.10 -6.44
CA GLY A 354 -3.33 -9.30 -7.19
C GLY A 354 -4.20 -9.48 -8.44
N VAL A 355 -5.51 -9.73 -8.28
CA VAL A 355 -6.39 -10.08 -9.40
C VAL A 355 -6.61 -8.91 -10.37
N ALA A 356 -6.78 -7.70 -9.89
CA ALA A 356 -7.08 -6.55 -10.75
C ALA A 356 -5.98 -6.24 -11.78
N PRO A 357 -4.66 -6.27 -11.47
CA PRO A 357 -3.61 -6.09 -12.47
C PRO A 357 -3.60 -7.17 -13.56
N ILE A 358 -3.96 -8.44 -13.23
CA ILE A 358 -4.10 -9.51 -14.23
C ILE A 358 -5.18 -9.14 -15.24
N ILE A 359 -6.36 -8.73 -14.74
CA ILE A 359 -7.49 -8.33 -15.59
C ILE A 359 -7.11 -7.09 -16.41
N ALA A 360 -6.47 -6.11 -15.79
CA ALA A 360 -6.03 -4.88 -16.46
C ALA A 360 -5.02 -5.16 -17.57
N GLY A 361 -4.03 -6.05 -17.33
CA GLY A 361 -3.10 -6.51 -18.36
C GLY A 361 -3.80 -7.18 -19.55
N ARG A 362 -4.81 -8.01 -19.26
CA ARG A 362 -5.62 -8.66 -20.32
C ARG A 362 -6.47 -7.66 -21.10
N VAL A 363 -7.07 -6.69 -20.42
CA VAL A 363 -7.81 -5.59 -21.08
C VAL A 363 -6.86 -4.77 -21.96
N ALA A 364 -5.69 -4.39 -21.45
CA ALA A 364 -4.69 -3.67 -22.21
C ALA A 364 -4.26 -4.43 -23.48
N GLN A 365 -4.05 -5.75 -23.36
CA GLN A 365 -3.62 -6.60 -24.47
C GLN A 365 -4.71 -6.79 -25.52
N SER A 366 -5.98 -6.94 -25.11
CA SER A 366 -7.08 -7.31 -26.01
C SER A 366 -7.78 -6.10 -26.63
N PHE A 367 -7.89 -5.00 -25.88
CA PHE A 367 -8.67 -3.80 -26.27
C PHE A 367 -7.81 -2.54 -26.41
N GLY A 368 -6.55 -2.58 -26.01
CA GLY A 368 -5.64 -1.45 -25.98
C GLY A 368 -5.49 -0.85 -24.57
N ILE A 369 -4.30 -0.30 -24.32
CA ILE A 369 -3.88 0.16 -22.99
C ILE A 369 -4.76 1.30 -22.43
N GLN A 370 -5.35 2.13 -23.29
CA GLN A 370 -6.25 3.22 -22.88
C GLN A 370 -7.50 2.72 -22.14
N HIS A 371 -7.96 1.50 -22.40
CA HIS A 371 -9.14 0.91 -21.74
C HIS A 371 -8.86 0.51 -20.27
N THR A 372 -7.61 0.47 -19.85
CA THR A 372 -7.25 0.25 -18.44
C THR A 372 -7.69 1.41 -17.55
N LEU A 373 -7.71 2.64 -18.08
CA LEU A 373 -8.26 3.80 -17.38
C LEU A 373 -9.77 3.68 -17.19
N THR A 374 -10.49 3.14 -18.17
CA THR A 374 -11.91 2.83 -18.04
C THR A 374 -12.17 1.78 -16.97
N MET A 375 -11.31 0.75 -16.88
CA MET A 375 -11.40 -0.26 -15.83
C MET A 375 -11.22 0.36 -14.43
N ALA A 376 -10.22 1.23 -14.26
CA ALA A 376 -10.02 1.97 -13.01
C ALA A 376 -11.24 2.84 -12.65
N LEU A 377 -11.83 3.54 -13.64
CA LEU A 377 -13.06 4.32 -13.46
C LEU A 377 -14.23 3.46 -13.00
N VAL A 378 -14.46 2.32 -13.65
CA VAL A 378 -15.54 1.39 -13.28
C VAL A 378 -15.38 0.90 -11.85
N ALA A 379 -14.15 0.54 -11.44
CA ALA A 379 -13.88 0.14 -10.06
C ALA A 379 -14.22 1.26 -9.07
N LEU A 380 -13.84 2.51 -9.36
CA LEU A 380 -14.16 3.65 -8.49
C LEU A 380 -15.67 3.94 -8.43
N ILE A 381 -16.38 3.84 -9.55
CA ILE A 381 -17.85 4.01 -9.59
C ILE A 381 -18.56 2.92 -8.78
N ILE A 382 -18.12 1.67 -8.90
CA ILE A 382 -18.63 0.57 -8.06
C ILE A 382 -18.35 0.89 -6.57
N GLY A 383 -17.18 1.43 -6.26
CA GLY A 383 -16.83 1.89 -4.92
C GLY A 383 -17.79 2.95 -4.36
N VAL A 384 -18.26 3.91 -5.19
CA VAL A 384 -19.31 4.86 -4.80
C VAL A 384 -20.57 4.13 -4.37
N LEU A 385 -21.04 3.17 -5.19
CA LEU A 385 -22.25 2.40 -4.90
C LEU A 385 -22.13 1.59 -3.62
N VAL A 386 -21.00 0.91 -3.41
CA VAL A 386 -20.74 0.11 -2.21
C VAL A 386 -20.73 1.00 -0.96
N THR A 387 -20.00 2.12 -1.01
CA THR A 387 -19.81 2.99 0.15
C THR A 387 -21.03 3.83 0.51
N ALA A 388 -21.96 4.01 -0.43
CA ALA A 388 -23.28 4.59 -0.12
C ALA A 388 -24.05 3.81 0.95
N PHE A 389 -23.82 2.49 1.06
CA PHE A 389 -24.44 1.62 2.07
C PHE A 389 -23.68 1.56 3.41
N LEU A 390 -22.49 2.16 3.53
CA LEU A 390 -21.79 2.27 4.81
C LEU A 390 -22.64 3.02 5.83
N ARG A 391 -22.55 2.61 7.10
CA ARG A 391 -23.06 3.38 8.23
C ARG A 391 -21.96 4.30 8.74
N GLU A 392 -22.36 5.52 9.13
CA GLU A 392 -21.43 6.48 9.75
C GLU A 392 -20.90 5.91 11.08
N THR A 393 -19.59 6.07 11.30
CA THR A 393 -18.92 5.56 12.49
C THR A 393 -18.08 6.63 13.20
N ALA A 394 -17.87 7.81 12.60
CA ALA A 394 -17.08 8.88 13.20
C ALA A 394 -17.70 9.36 14.53
N PRO A 395 -17.02 9.21 15.69
CA PRO A 395 -17.59 9.56 16.99
C PRO A 395 -18.08 11.00 17.09
N ARG A 396 -17.31 11.95 16.56
CA ARG A 396 -17.67 13.38 16.54
C ARG A 396 -18.94 13.65 15.71
N ARG A 397 -19.09 12.95 14.59
CA ARG A 397 -20.24 13.12 13.72
C ARG A 397 -21.49 12.48 14.32
N LEU A 398 -21.37 11.31 14.94
CA LEU A 398 -22.45 10.65 15.65
C LEU A 398 -22.95 11.51 16.80
N ALA A 399 -22.06 12.08 17.61
CA ALA A 399 -22.40 13.00 18.68
C ALA A 399 -23.18 14.23 18.16
N ALA A 400 -22.76 14.80 17.04
CA ALA A 400 -23.45 15.94 16.40
C ALA A 400 -24.83 15.58 15.85
N LEU A 401 -25.08 14.31 15.51
CA LEU A 401 -26.38 13.81 15.03
C LEU A 401 -27.28 13.28 16.17
N GLY A 402 -26.83 13.37 17.43
CA GLY A 402 -27.56 12.83 18.58
C GLY A 402 -27.67 11.29 18.58
N ALA A 403 -26.86 10.62 17.77
CA ALA A 403 -26.81 9.16 17.69
C ALA A 403 -25.93 8.58 18.82
N PRO A 404 -26.26 7.38 19.35
CA PRO A 404 -25.42 6.75 20.37
C PRO A 404 -24.01 6.51 19.83
N VAL A 405 -23.03 7.13 20.48
CA VAL A 405 -21.61 6.88 20.21
C VAL A 405 -21.29 5.50 20.80
N PRO A 406 -20.73 4.55 20.04
CA PRO A 406 -20.26 3.29 20.59
C PRO A 406 -19.25 3.60 21.70
N SER A 407 -19.61 3.35 22.96
CA SER A 407 -18.70 3.54 24.08
C SER A 407 -17.57 2.52 23.95
N PRO A 408 -16.27 2.92 24.05
CA PRO A 408 -15.23 1.96 24.33
C PRO A 408 -15.58 1.33 25.68
N SER A 409 -15.92 0.03 25.69
CA SER A 409 -16.22 -0.66 26.93
C SER A 409 -15.04 -0.47 27.89
N ARG A 410 -15.30 0.18 29.02
CA ARG A 410 -14.40 0.15 30.15
C ARG A 410 -14.18 -1.32 30.49
N SER A 411 -12.92 -1.74 30.48
CA SER A 411 -12.50 -2.92 31.21
C SER A 411 -12.77 -2.65 32.69
N GLU A 412 -13.90 -3.12 33.20
CA GLU A 412 -14.08 -3.26 34.62
C GLU A 412 -13.21 -4.42 35.09
N GLY A 413 -12.30 -4.11 36.03
CA GLY A 413 -11.71 -5.02 36.99
C GLY A 413 -10.59 -5.91 36.52
#